data_ca02c5d58293d8268f3b2686a9ccd8cc
#
_entry.id   ca02c5d58293d8268f3b2686a9ccd8cc
#
_cell.length_a   1.000
_cell.length_b   1.000
_cell.length_c   1.000
_cell.angle_alpha   90.00
_cell.angle_beta   90.00
_cell.angle_gamma   90.00
#
_symmetry.space_group_name_H-M   'P 1'
#
loop_
_entity.id
_entity.type
_entity.pdbx_description
1 polymer ?
#
loop_
_entity_poly.entity_id
_entity_poly.type
_entity_poly.pdbx_seq_one_letter_code
_entity_poly.pdbx_strand_id
1 'polypeptide(L)'
;MGKLRLDELVLQRGFASSRSEAKALIMTGRVRQGDRRLDKPGVKVSEDIELYVEPGKRFVSRGGEKIEGFAEAYDLSFEGKSVLDVGASTGGFTDYALQNGAISVTCVDVGKGQLHGKLRDDPRIANLEKVNARYLQPGDLPLDSYDRIVMDLSFISLKSVLPAAWPFLAIGGILVALVKPQFEVGKEVADKFRGVIKDQNERDKALAEVERFAMENLVNVFRIGCIPSPIKGADGNVEFLLGLSKLK
;
A
#
# COMPACT_ATOMS: atom_id res chain seq x y z
N MET A 1 -8.84 -39.58 25.18
CA MET A 1 -8.45 -38.45 24.33
C MET A 1 -7.40 -37.61 25.05
N GLY A 2 -6.23 -37.47 24.44
CA GLY A 2 -5.14 -36.69 25.00
C GLY A 2 -5.50 -35.20 25.04
N LYS A 3 -4.89 -34.47 25.99
CA LYS A 3 -4.97 -33.01 26.03
C LYS A 3 -3.55 -32.45 25.83
N LEU A 4 -3.37 -31.61 24.84
CA LEU A 4 -2.14 -30.90 24.58
C LEU A 4 -2.29 -29.39 24.85
N ARG A 5 -1.18 -28.73 25.09
CA ARG A 5 -1.14 -27.30 25.14
C ARG A 5 -1.46 -26.74 23.72
N LEU A 6 -2.19 -25.64 23.67
CA LEU A 6 -2.60 -25.05 22.40
C LEU A 6 -1.39 -24.64 21.53
N ASP A 7 -0.33 -24.09 22.14
CA ASP A 7 0.89 -23.72 21.42
C ASP A 7 1.64 -24.94 20.84
N GLU A 8 1.58 -26.09 21.51
CA GLU A 8 2.13 -27.35 21.02
C GLU A 8 1.28 -27.93 19.89
N LEU A 9 -0.05 -27.91 20.02
CA LEU A 9 -0.96 -28.43 19.00
C LEU A 9 -0.90 -27.61 17.70
N VAL A 10 -0.83 -26.26 17.80
CA VAL A 10 -0.67 -25.36 16.63
C VAL A 10 0.62 -25.66 15.87
N LEU A 11 1.73 -25.89 16.59
CA LEU A 11 3.01 -26.29 15.99
C LEU A 11 2.91 -27.70 15.36
N GLN A 12 2.38 -28.68 16.09
CA GLN A 12 2.28 -30.07 15.65
C GLN A 12 1.43 -30.22 14.37
N ARG A 13 0.39 -29.38 14.22
CA ARG A 13 -0.47 -29.37 13.02
C ARG A 13 0.11 -28.55 11.86
N GLY A 14 1.32 -28.01 11.99
CA GLY A 14 2.00 -27.27 10.92
C GLY A 14 1.44 -25.86 10.68
N PHE A 15 0.62 -25.31 11.58
CA PHE A 15 0.15 -23.93 11.48
C PHE A 15 1.23 -22.89 11.83
N ALA A 16 2.34 -23.31 12.41
CA ALA A 16 3.50 -22.50 12.75
C ALA A 16 4.79 -23.31 12.54
N SER A 17 5.89 -22.62 12.21
CA SER A 17 7.22 -23.22 12.03
C SER A 17 8.00 -23.35 13.35
N SER A 18 7.57 -22.63 14.40
CA SER A 18 8.18 -22.63 15.71
C SER A 18 7.16 -22.42 16.82
N ARG A 19 7.54 -22.83 18.06
CA ARG A 19 6.70 -22.59 19.23
C ARG A 19 6.51 -21.10 19.54
N SER A 20 7.51 -20.27 19.21
CA SER A 20 7.42 -18.82 19.36
C SER A 20 6.37 -18.23 18.42
N GLU A 21 6.37 -18.66 17.16
CA GLU A 21 5.36 -18.28 16.16
C GLU A 21 3.96 -18.77 16.56
N ALA A 22 3.85 -20.04 17.01
CA ALA A 22 2.57 -20.55 17.51
C ALA A 22 2.00 -19.69 18.64
N LYS A 23 2.84 -19.28 19.61
CA LYS A 23 2.41 -18.34 20.67
C LYS A 23 1.97 -16.99 20.11
N ALA A 24 2.70 -16.42 19.15
CA ALA A 24 2.34 -15.16 18.53
C ALA A 24 0.98 -15.24 17.81
N LEU A 25 0.74 -16.32 17.03
CA LEU A 25 -0.55 -16.57 16.38
C LEU A 25 -1.72 -16.62 17.37
N ILE A 26 -1.52 -17.32 18.50
CA ILE A 26 -2.53 -17.44 19.54
C ILE A 26 -2.77 -16.10 20.24
N MET A 27 -1.72 -15.42 20.68
CA MET A 27 -1.81 -14.17 21.43
C MET A 27 -2.40 -13.03 20.57
N THR A 28 -2.23 -13.06 19.26
CA THR A 28 -2.86 -12.11 18.31
C THR A 28 -4.32 -12.48 17.99
N GLY A 29 -4.85 -13.59 18.56
CA GLY A 29 -6.24 -14.00 18.39
C GLY A 29 -6.56 -14.59 17.02
N ARG A 30 -5.54 -15.01 16.26
CA ARG A 30 -5.69 -15.63 14.94
C ARG A 30 -6.07 -17.11 15.00
N VAL A 31 -5.91 -17.76 16.15
CA VAL A 31 -6.29 -19.17 16.35
C VAL A 31 -7.73 -19.25 16.87
N ARG A 32 -8.58 -20.00 16.19
CA ARG A 32 -10.00 -20.14 16.48
C ARG A 32 -10.46 -21.57 16.53
N GLN A 33 -11.53 -21.80 17.30
CA GLN A 33 -12.39 -22.98 17.23
C GLN A 33 -13.80 -22.49 16.84
N GLY A 34 -14.20 -22.67 15.60
CA GLY A 34 -15.38 -22.00 15.06
C GLY A 34 -15.30 -20.48 15.27
N ASP A 35 -16.32 -19.88 15.84
CA ASP A 35 -16.34 -18.44 16.15
C ASP A 35 -15.55 -18.05 17.40
N ARG A 36 -15.12 -19.01 18.19
CA ARG A 36 -14.41 -18.78 19.45
C ARG A 36 -12.92 -18.53 19.20
N ARG A 37 -12.42 -17.37 19.63
CA ARG A 37 -10.98 -17.07 19.69
C ARG A 37 -10.33 -17.85 20.83
N LEU A 38 -9.13 -18.39 20.55
CA LEU A 38 -8.28 -19.04 21.53
C LEU A 38 -7.01 -18.16 21.68
N ASP A 39 -6.93 -17.40 22.77
CA ASP A 39 -5.90 -16.35 22.99
C ASP A 39 -4.83 -16.73 24.04
N LYS A 40 -4.94 -17.90 24.67
CA LYS A 40 -4.04 -18.35 25.74
C LYS A 40 -3.18 -19.54 25.26
N PRO A 41 -1.89 -19.34 24.95
CA PRO A 41 -1.02 -20.40 24.41
C PRO A 41 -0.91 -21.63 25.30
N GLY A 42 -0.97 -21.45 26.61
CA GLY A 42 -0.80 -22.53 27.58
C GLY A 42 -2.06 -23.31 27.91
N VAL A 43 -3.23 -22.96 27.35
CA VAL A 43 -4.47 -23.68 27.62
C VAL A 43 -4.37 -25.11 27.08
N LYS A 44 -4.87 -26.08 27.85
CA LYS A 44 -4.96 -27.46 27.38
C LYS A 44 -6.26 -27.68 26.62
N VAL A 45 -6.14 -28.14 25.39
CA VAL A 45 -7.26 -28.44 24.48
C VAL A 45 -7.20 -29.90 24.08
N SER A 46 -8.29 -30.46 23.61
CA SER A 46 -8.32 -31.82 23.08
C SER A 46 -7.49 -31.90 21.80
N GLU A 47 -6.77 -33.03 21.60
CA GLU A 47 -5.93 -33.21 20.41
C GLU A 47 -6.74 -33.23 19.09
N ASP A 48 -8.01 -33.57 19.16
CA ASP A 48 -8.95 -33.67 18.05
C ASP A 48 -9.75 -32.37 17.82
N ILE A 49 -9.52 -31.30 18.63
CA ILE A 49 -10.19 -30.02 18.45
C ILE A 49 -10.01 -29.48 17.02
N GLU A 50 -11.06 -29.05 16.40
CA GLU A 50 -10.99 -28.38 15.12
C GLU A 50 -10.43 -26.95 15.32
N LEU A 51 -9.27 -26.69 14.72
CA LEU A 51 -8.60 -25.39 14.78
C LEU A 51 -8.57 -24.75 13.40
N TYR A 52 -8.91 -23.48 13.36
CA TYR A 52 -8.70 -22.61 12.24
C TYR A 52 -7.71 -21.52 12.62
N VAL A 53 -6.73 -21.26 11.76
CA VAL A 53 -5.78 -20.16 11.92
C VAL A 53 -6.07 -19.12 10.84
N GLU A 54 -6.50 -17.95 11.27
CA GLU A 54 -6.73 -16.83 10.33
C GLU A 54 -5.43 -16.51 9.58
N PRO A 55 -5.47 -16.42 8.24
CA PRO A 55 -4.30 -16.02 7.47
C PRO A 55 -3.80 -14.65 7.97
N GLY A 56 -2.47 -14.50 8.06
CA GLY A 56 -1.88 -13.20 8.39
C GLY A 56 -2.23 -12.14 7.35
N LYS A 57 -2.08 -10.89 7.73
CA LYS A 57 -2.09 -9.83 6.75
C LYS A 57 -0.97 -10.12 5.75
N ARG A 58 -1.32 -10.14 4.47
CA ARG A 58 -0.38 -10.42 3.40
C ARG A 58 0.65 -9.30 3.25
N PHE A 59 0.21 -8.07 3.49
CA PHE A 59 1.03 -6.86 3.46
C PHE A 59 1.05 -6.15 4.82
N VAL A 60 2.06 -5.33 5.06
CA VAL A 60 2.21 -4.55 6.30
C VAL A 60 1.05 -3.57 6.51
N SER A 61 0.35 -3.18 5.46
CA SER A 61 -0.87 -2.37 5.52
C SER A 61 -1.80 -2.66 4.34
N ARG A 62 -3.03 -2.13 4.42
CA ARG A 62 -4.04 -2.23 3.35
C ARG A 62 -3.60 -1.62 2.01
N GLY A 63 -2.58 -0.74 2.03
CA GLY A 63 -2.01 -0.18 0.80
C GLY A 63 -1.56 -1.25 -0.18
N GLY A 64 -0.96 -2.35 0.30
CA GLY A 64 -0.55 -3.46 -0.55
C GLY A 64 -1.68 -4.07 -1.38
N GLU A 65 -2.89 -4.18 -0.82
CA GLU A 65 -4.06 -4.68 -1.53
C GLU A 65 -4.54 -3.72 -2.64
N LYS A 66 -4.33 -2.40 -2.44
CA LYS A 66 -4.70 -1.39 -3.44
C LYS A 66 -3.83 -1.52 -4.69
N ILE A 67 -2.50 -1.45 -4.52
CA ILE A 67 -1.57 -1.52 -5.66
C ILE A 67 -1.63 -2.89 -6.36
N GLU A 68 -1.86 -3.96 -5.60
CA GLU A 68 -2.08 -5.30 -6.16
C GLU A 68 -3.25 -5.31 -7.15
N GLY A 69 -4.41 -4.75 -6.80
CA GLY A 69 -5.56 -4.69 -7.70
C GLY A 69 -5.25 -3.96 -9.01
N PHE A 70 -4.42 -2.90 -8.98
CA PHE A 70 -4.00 -2.24 -10.21
C PHE A 70 -3.01 -3.09 -11.00
N ALA A 71 -2.05 -3.71 -10.32
CA ALA A 71 -1.05 -4.55 -10.95
C ALA A 71 -1.67 -5.76 -11.66
N GLU A 72 -2.67 -6.39 -11.04
CA GLU A 72 -3.43 -7.49 -11.66
C GLU A 72 -4.26 -7.02 -12.87
N ALA A 73 -4.91 -5.85 -12.77
CA ALA A 73 -5.77 -5.34 -13.84
C ALA A 73 -5.00 -4.94 -15.12
N TYR A 74 -3.74 -4.53 -14.98
CA TYR A 74 -2.92 -4.01 -16.08
C TYR A 74 -1.63 -4.80 -16.32
N ASP A 75 -1.48 -5.99 -15.74
CA ASP A 75 -0.29 -6.85 -15.83
C ASP A 75 1.00 -6.07 -15.51
N LEU A 76 0.94 -5.26 -14.44
CA LEU A 76 2.05 -4.40 -14.03
C LEU A 76 3.09 -5.18 -13.23
N SER A 77 4.23 -5.48 -13.83
CA SER A 77 5.33 -6.15 -13.16
C SER A 77 6.21 -5.19 -12.35
N PHE A 78 6.64 -5.65 -11.18
CA PHE A 78 7.66 -5.04 -10.33
C PHE A 78 8.98 -5.83 -10.35
N GLU A 79 9.02 -6.98 -11.01
CA GLU A 79 10.20 -7.84 -11.08
C GLU A 79 11.39 -7.11 -11.70
N GLY A 80 12.51 -7.07 -10.96
CA GLY A 80 13.73 -6.40 -11.39
C GLY A 80 13.64 -4.87 -11.48
N LYS A 81 12.61 -4.23 -10.86
CA LYS A 81 12.36 -2.79 -10.98
C LYS A 81 12.86 -2.00 -9.80
N SER A 82 13.36 -0.78 -10.08
CA SER A 82 13.57 0.28 -9.10
C SER A 82 12.25 1.03 -8.88
N VAL A 83 11.89 1.28 -7.62
CA VAL A 83 10.60 1.88 -7.25
C VAL A 83 10.80 3.13 -6.40
N LEU A 84 10.04 4.18 -6.68
CA LEU A 84 9.86 5.35 -5.81
C LEU A 84 8.45 5.29 -5.20
N ASP A 85 8.36 5.16 -3.88
CA ASP A 85 7.10 5.17 -3.12
C ASP A 85 6.92 6.53 -2.44
N VAL A 86 6.01 7.35 -2.99
CA VAL A 86 5.75 8.72 -2.53
C VAL A 86 4.53 8.73 -1.60
N GLY A 87 4.78 9.04 -0.34
CA GLY A 87 3.79 8.90 0.74
C GLY A 87 3.78 7.47 1.29
N ALA A 88 4.96 6.89 1.51
CA ALA A 88 5.11 5.48 1.87
C ALA A 88 4.40 5.10 3.18
N SER A 89 4.30 6.03 4.15
CA SER A 89 3.65 5.80 5.45
C SER A 89 4.12 4.50 6.09
N THR A 90 3.24 3.52 6.31
CA THR A 90 3.60 2.21 6.86
C THR A 90 4.29 1.27 5.87
N GLY A 91 4.36 1.62 4.59
CA GLY A 91 5.05 0.87 3.55
C GLY A 91 4.21 -0.19 2.84
N GLY A 92 2.90 0.02 2.71
CA GLY A 92 2.02 -0.96 2.07
C GLY A 92 2.36 -1.19 0.58
N PHE A 93 2.59 -0.12 -0.19
CA PHE A 93 3.00 -0.20 -1.59
C PHE A 93 4.42 -0.75 -1.71
N THR A 94 5.32 -0.31 -0.84
CA THR A 94 6.69 -0.81 -0.73
C THR A 94 6.73 -2.32 -0.48
N ASP A 95 5.95 -2.82 0.49
CA ASP A 95 5.90 -4.27 0.82
C ASP A 95 5.39 -5.09 -0.36
N TYR A 96 4.34 -4.60 -1.06
CA TYR A 96 3.87 -5.23 -2.30
C TYR A 96 4.98 -5.28 -3.36
N ALA A 97 5.64 -4.16 -3.64
CA ALA A 97 6.68 -4.08 -4.65
C ALA A 97 7.83 -5.06 -4.36
N LEU A 98 8.31 -5.12 -3.11
CA LEU A 98 9.38 -6.02 -2.70
C LEU A 98 8.99 -7.51 -2.76
N GLN A 99 7.74 -7.85 -2.41
CA GLN A 99 7.22 -9.23 -2.52
C GLN A 99 7.05 -9.66 -3.98
N ASN A 100 6.93 -8.69 -4.92
CA ASN A 100 6.81 -8.94 -6.35
C ASN A 100 8.10 -8.60 -7.12
N GLY A 101 9.27 -8.74 -6.46
CA GLY A 101 10.57 -8.78 -7.12
C GLY A 101 11.22 -7.43 -7.38
N ALA A 102 10.74 -6.30 -6.78
CA ALA A 102 11.47 -5.03 -6.86
C ALA A 102 12.88 -5.17 -6.27
N ILE A 103 13.88 -4.65 -6.99
CA ILE A 103 15.29 -4.72 -6.58
C ILE A 103 15.66 -3.61 -5.62
N SER A 104 14.97 -2.48 -5.66
CA SER A 104 15.14 -1.37 -4.73
C SER A 104 13.87 -0.55 -4.60
N VAL A 105 13.64 0.01 -3.41
CA VAL A 105 12.54 0.95 -3.15
C VAL A 105 13.07 2.16 -2.40
N THR A 106 12.83 3.35 -2.93
CA THR A 106 13.03 4.61 -2.22
C THR A 106 11.69 5.07 -1.67
N CYS A 107 11.56 5.09 -0.36
CA CYS A 107 10.38 5.59 0.35
C CYS A 107 10.56 7.07 0.66
N VAL A 108 9.58 7.90 0.33
CA VAL A 108 9.56 9.34 0.65
C VAL A 108 8.30 9.65 1.46
N ASP A 109 8.47 10.22 2.65
CA ASP A 109 7.35 10.62 3.50
C ASP A 109 7.66 11.88 4.31
N VAL A 110 6.64 12.72 4.56
CA VAL A 110 6.76 13.89 5.44
C VAL A 110 6.79 13.51 6.92
N GLY A 111 6.29 12.34 7.26
CA GLY A 111 6.27 11.77 8.61
C GLY A 111 7.64 11.28 9.05
N LYS A 112 7.68 10.78 10.30
CA LYS A 112 8.86 10.16 10.89
C LYS A 112 8.48 8.88 11.62
N GLY A 113 9.27 7.82 11.45
CA GLY A 113 9.11 6.55 12.16
C GLY A 113 7.85 5.78 11.79
N GLN A 114 7.26 6.05 10.61
CA GLN A 114 6.01 5.42 10.18
C GLN A 114 6.23 4.06 9.54
N LEU A 115 7.36 3.88 8.83
CA LEU A 115 7.65 2.66 8.10
C LEU A 115 7.65 1.45 9.05
N HIS A 116 6.93 0.40 8.66
CA HIS A 116 6.78 -0.81 9.46
C HIS A 116 8.13 -1.47 9.76
N GLY A 117 8.33 -2.00 10.98
CA GLY A 117 9.61 -2.58 11.43
C GLY A 117 10.17 -3.66 10.49
N LYS A 118 9.30 -4.50 9.91
CA LYS A 118 9.70 -5.53 8.92
C LYS A 118 10.42 -4.95 7.69
N LEU A 119 10.08 -3.72 7.29
CA LEU A 119 10.62 -3.06 6.10
C LEU A 119 11.83 -2.19 6.42
N ARG A 120 11.92 -1.70 7.63
CA ARG A 120 12.93 -0.71 8.04
C ARG A 120 14.36 -1.21 7.89
N ASP A 121 14.57 -2.50 8.11
CA ASP A 121 15.89 -3.14 8.09
C ASP A 121 16.17 -3.87 6.76
N ASP A 122 15.27 -3.77 5.75
CA ASP A 122 15.49 -4.39 4.44
C ASP A 122 16.53 -3.57 3.66
N PRO A 123 17.67 -4.18 3.25
CA PRO A 123 18.75 -3.47 2.56
C PRO A 123 18.37 -2.91 1.19
N ARG A 124 17.24 -3.32 0.64
CA ARG A 124 16.70 -2.79 -0.63
C ARG A 124 15.97 -1.47 -0.46
N ILE A 125 15.72 -1.03 0.78
CA ILE A 125 14.94 0.17 1.08
C ILE A 125 15.83 1.35 1.46
N ALA A 126 15.67 2.46 0.75
CA ALA A 126 16.13 3.78 1.18
C ALA A 126 14.93 4.55 1.75
N ASN A 127 14.91 4.79 3.07
CA ASN A 127 13.80 5.46 3.75
C ASN A 127 14.12 6.93 4.03
N LEU A 128 13.50 7.84 3.28
CA LEU A 128 13.67 9.29 3.37
C LEU A 128 12.47 9.91 4.10
N GLU A 129 12.66 10.14 5.38
CA GLU A 129 11.65 10.74 6.26
C GLU A 129 11.79 12.26 6.33
N LYS A 130 10.70 12.97 6.66
CA LYS A 130 10.60 14.43 6.71
C LYS A 130 10.87 15.10 5.37
N VAL A 131 10.66 14.41 4.27
CA VAL A 131 10.81 14.91 2.91
C VAL A 131 9.45 15.26 2.34
N ASN A 132 9.27 16.50 1.91
CA ASN A 132 8.05 16.94 1.24
C ASN A 132 8.19 16.72 -0.27
N ALA A 133 7.53 15.72 -0.79
CA ALA A 133 7.61 15.32 -2.19
C ALA A 133 7.16 16.41 -3.19
N ARG A 134 6.47 17.45 -2.73
CA ARG A 134 6.13 18.64 -3.55
C ARG A 134 7.36 19.39 -4.06
N TYR A 135 8.48 19.29 -3.35
CA TYR A 135 9.69 20.07 -3.61
C TYR A 135 10.88 19.22 -4.01
N LEU A 136 10.65 17.97 -4.42
CA LEU A 136 11.72 17.08 -4.90
C LEU A 136 12.45 17.69 -6.08
N GLN A 137 13.79 17.65 -6.01
CA GLN A 137 14.71 18.15 -7.03
C GLN A 137 15.77 17.09 -7.36
N PRO A 138 16.40 17.17 -8.54
CA PRO A 138 17.54 16.30 -8.86
C PRO A 138 18.60 16.32 -7.77
N GLY A 139 19.03 15.13 -7.35
CA GLY A 139 20.00 14.96 -6.25
C GLY A 139 19.38 14.74 -4.85
N ASP A 140 18.06 14.91 -4.67
CA ASP A 140 17.39 14.65 -3.39
C ASP A 140 17.17 13.15 -3.14
N LEU A 141 17.17 12.34 -4.20
CA LEU A 141 16.90 10.92 -4.14
C LEU A 141 18.15 10.09 -4.47
N PRO A 142 18.27 8.85 -3.96
CA PRO A 142 19.41 7.96 -4.25
C PRO A 142 19.61 7.63 -5.73
N LEU A 143 18.53 7.66 -6.52
CA LEU A 143 18.55 7.40 -7.96
C LEU A 143 17.98 8.60 -8.72
N ASP A 144 18.56 8.91 -9.87
CA ASP A 144 18.07 9.98 -10.76
C ASP A 144 16.81 9.57 -11.54
N SER A 145 16.53 8.27 -11.65
CA SER A 145 15.32 7.77 -12.28
C SER A 145 14.88 6.40 -11.74
N TYR A 146 13.58 6.14 -11.82
CA TYR A 146 12.93 4.93 -11.33
C TYR A 146 12.06 4.30 -12.43
N ASP A 147 12.04 2.97 -12.49
CA ASP A 147 11.17 2.23 -13.42
C ASP A 147 9.69 2.37 -13.03
N ARG A 148 9.42 2.47 -11.73
CA ARG A 148 8.07 2.61 -11.18
C ARG A 148 8.01 3.74 -10.17
N ILE A 149 6.94 4.52 -10.21
CA ILE A 149 6.59 5.45 -9.15
C ILE A 149 5.21 5.05 -8.66
N VAL A 150 5.04 4.93 -7.34
CA VAL A 150 3.75 4.69 -6.71
C VAL A 150 3.46 5.82 -5.74
N MET A 151 2.20 6.26 -5.65
CA MET A 151 1.80 7.41 -4.82
C MET A 151 0.54 7.11 -4.02
N ASP A 152 0.61 7.20 -2.69
CA ASP A 152 -0.54 7.18 -1.78
C ASP A 152 -0.47 8.37 -0.83
N LEU A 153 -0.89 9.54 -1.31
CA LEU A 153 -0.81 10.80 -0.58
C LEU A 153 -2.10 11.12 0.19
N SER A 154 -1.97 11.78 1.33
CA SER A 154 -3.10 12.26 2.13
C SER A 154 -2.96 13.75 2.41
N PHE A 155 -4.11 14.45 2.47
CA PHE A 155 -4.22 15.87 2.79
C PHE A 155 -3.54 16.83 1.77
N ILE A 156 -3.27 16.36 0.56
CA ILE A 156 -2.69 17.14 -0.53
C ILE A 156 -3.25 16.61 -1.86
N SER A 157 -3.48 17.50 -2.80
CA SER A 157 -3.85 17.13 -4.17
C SER A 157 -2.64 16.55 -4.91
N LEU A 158 -2.86 15.49 -5.68
CA LEU A 158 -1.87 14.90 -6.59
C LEU A 158 -1.31 15.94 -7.57
N LYS A 159 -2.14 16.88 -8.02
CA LYS A 159 -1.74 17.98 -8.92
C LYS A 159 -0.56 18.79 -8.36
N SER A 160 -0.39 18.85 -7.04
CA SER A 160 0.72 19.56 -6.40
C SER A 160 2.02 18.76 -6.32
N VAL A 161 1.99 17.43 -6.50
CA VAL A 161 3.16 16.56 -6.32
C VAL A 161 3.61 15.91 -7.62
N LEU A 162 2.67 15.61 -8.52
CA LEU A 162 2.98 14.99 -9.81
C LEU A 162 4.09 15.70 -10.59
N PRO A 163 4.12 17.05 -10.71
CA PRO A 163 5.18 17.73 -11.45
C PRO A 163 6.58 17.55 -10.86
N ALA A 164 6.70 17.43 -9.54
CA ALA A 164 7.98 17.24 -8.85
C ALA A 164 8.47 15.78 -8.89
N ALA A 165 7.55 14.81 -8.92
CA ALA A 165 7.90 13.40 -8.98
C ALA A 165 8.10 12.88 -10.42
N TRP A 166 7.40 13.44 -11.40
CA TRP A 166 7.42 13.01 -12.80
C TRP A 166 8.82 13.00 -13.45
N PRO A 167 9.71 13.97 -13.21
CA PRO A 167 11.07 13.93 -13.75
C PRO A 167 11.83 12.66 -13.39
N PHE A 168 11.58 12.10 -12.21
CA PHE A 168 12.24 10.88 -11.72
C PHE A 168 11.66 9.59 -12.34
N LEU A 169 10.61 9.64 -13.16
CA LEU A 169 10.13 8.46 -13.88
C LEU A 169 11.01 8.23 -15.11
N ALA A 170 11.54 7.03 -15.26
CA ALA A 170 12.32 6.63 -16.44
C ALA A 170 11.44 6.67 -17.70
N ILE A 171 12.05 6.83 -18.86
CA ILE A 171 11.37 6.64 -20.16
C ILE A 171 10.93 5.17 -20.24
N GLY A 172 9.64 4.93 -20.58
CA GLY A 172 9.02 3.61 -20.52
C GLY A 172 8.61 3.19 -19.10
N GLY A 173 8.88 4.02 -18.10
CA GLY A 173 8.44 3.80 -16.73
C GLY A 173 6.92 4.01 -16.54
N ILE A 174 6.41 3.50 -15.43
CA ILE A 174 4.99 3.59 -15.08
C ILE A 174 4.83 4.22 -13.69
N LEU A 175 3.94 5.21 -13.60
CA LEU A 175 3.49 5.82 -12.36
C LEU A 175 2.07 5.36 -12.06
N VAL A 176 1.83 4.90 -10.82
CA VAL A 176 0.49 4.59 -10.32
C VAL A 176 0.17 5.49 -9.13
N ALA A 177 -0.82 6.35 -9.28
CA ALA A 177 -1.25 7.27 -8.24
C ALA A 177 -2.63 6.91 -7.68
N LEU A 178 -2.76 6.90 -6.36
CA LEU A 178 -4.04 6.76 -5.70
C LEU A 178 -4.75 8.11 -5.65
N VAL A 179 -5.76 8.28 -6.52
CA VAL A 179 -6.63 9.46 -6.55
C VAL A 179 -7.65 9.36 -5.43
N LYS A 180 -7.64 10.32 -4.54
CA LYS A 180 -8.56 10.42 -3.39
C LYS A 180 -9.48 11.62 -3.61
N PRO A 181 -10.73 11.42 -4.04
CA PRO A 181 -11.63 12.52 -4.37
C PRO A 181 -11.72 13.58 -3.28
N GLN A 182 -11.71 13.19 -2.01
CA GLN A 182 -11.77 14.11 -0.87
C GLN A 182 -10.60 15.10 -0.77
N PHE A 183 -9.47 14.84 -1.44
CA PHE A 183 -8.31 15.73 -1.48
C PHE A 183 -8.16 16.44 -2.84
N GLU A 184 -8.99 16.09 -3.82
CA GLU A 184 -8.97 16.66 -5.17
C GLU A 184 -10.12 17.68 -5.41
N VAL A 185 -11.27 17.49 -4.74
CA VAL A 185 -12.39 18.45 -4.80
C VAL A 185 -12.07 19.74 -4.05
N GLY A 186 -12.70 20.84 -4.43
CA GLY A 186 -12.58 22.11 -3.72
C GLY A 186 -13.08 22.02 -2.27
N LYS A 187 -12.59 22.93 -1.43
CA LYS A 187 -12.90 22.95 0.01
C LYS A 187 -14.41 22.98 0.28
N GLU A 188 -15.19 23.75 -0.48
CA GLU A 188 -16.65 23.85 -0.32
C GLU A 188 -17.34 22.47 -0.51
N VAL A 189 -16.90 21.71 -1.49
CA VAL A 189 -17.42 20.34 -1.74
C VAL A 189 -16.99 19.39 -0.63
N ALA A 190 -15.71 19.44 -0.22
CA ALA A 190 -15.20 18.62 0.86
C ALA A 190 -15.95 18.87 2.19
N ASP A 191 -16.18 20.14 2.52
CA ASP A 191 -16.93 20.55 3.72
C ASP A 191 -18.40 20.09 3.68
N LYS A 192 -19.08 20.27 2.51
CA LYS A 192 -20.46 19.81 2.28
C LYS A 192 -20.60 18.31 2.57
N PHE A 193 -19.64 17.51 2.19
CA PHE A 193 -19.65 16.06 2.38
C PHE A 193 -18.95 15.58 3.66
N ARG A 194 -18.48 16.51 4.51
CA ARG A 194 -17.76 16.19 5.75
C ARG A 194 -16.58 15.21 5.51
N GLY A 195 -15.84 15.41 4.43
CA GLY A 195 -14.68 14.60 4.06
C GLY A 195 -14.98 13.23 3.43
N VAL A 196 -16.27 12.84 3.28
CA VAL A 196 -16.65 11.57 2.62
C VAL A 196 -17.48 11.85 1.38
N ILE A 197 -16.86 11.79 0.21
CA ILE A 197 -17.50 12.11 -1.08
C ILE A 197 -18.40 10.96 -1.52
N LYS A 198 -19.71 11.07 -1.26
CA LYS A 198 -20.71 10.02 -1.57
C LYS A 198 -21.28 10.16 -2.98
N ASP A 199 -21.26 11.36 -3.54
CA ASP A 199 -21.79 11.65 -4.86
C ASP A 199 -20.85 11.10 -5.94
N GLN A 200 -21.37 10.27 -6.84
CA GLN A 200 -20.58 9.66 -7.91
C GLN A 200 -20.08 10.73 -8.90
N ASN A 201 -20.91 11.73 -9.23
CA ASN A 201 -20.52 12.79 -10.18
C ASN A 201 -19.34 13.61 -9.64
N GLU A 202 -19.32 13.90 -8.33
CA GLU A 202 -18.21 14.63 -7.72
C GLU A 202 -16.92 13.78 -7.69
N ARG A 203 -17.03 12.47 -7.49
CA ARG A 203 -15.89 11.55 -7.59
C ARG A 203 -15.32 11.49 -9.01
N ASP A 204 -16.22 11.36 -10.00
CA ASP A 204 -15.82 11.28 -11.41
C ASP A 204 -15.20 12.59 -11.90
N LYS A 205 -15.73 13.74 -11.47
CA LYS A 205 -15.13 15.05 -11.74
C LYS A 205 -13.72 15.17 -11.13
N ALA A 206 -13.56 14.76 -9.86
CA ALA A 206 -12.25 14.81 -9.20
C ALA A 206 -11.22 13.96 -9.94
N LEU A 207 -11.58 12.74 -10.36
CA LEU A 207 -10.72 11.88 -11.16
C LEU A 207 -10.39 12.53 -12.52
N ALA A 208 -11.39 13.00 -13.24
CA ALA A 208 -11.21 13.64 -14.56
C ALA A 208 -10.32 14.90 -14.48
N GLU A 209 -10.40 15.66 -13.38
CA GLU A 209 -9.52 16.82 -13.18
C GLU A 209 -8.06 16.42 -12.97
N VAL A 210 -7.78 15.34 -12.21
CA VAL A 210 -6.40 14.84 -12.03
C VAL A 210 -5.87 14.29 -13.35
N GLU A 211 -6.67 13.51 -14.08
CA GLU A 211 -6.29 12.99 -15.40
C GLU A 211 -5.97 14.12 -16.37
N ARG A 212 -6.87 15.11 -16.50
CA ARG A 212 -6.68 16.26 -17.37
C ARG A 212 -5.41 17.02 -16.99
N PHE A 213 -5.22 17.33 -15.70
CA PHE A 213 -4.02 18.01 -15.22
C PHE A 213 -2.75 17.24 -15.60
N ALA A 214 -2.72 15.92 -15.42
CA ALA A 214 -1.58 15.10 -15.80
C ALA A 214 -1.30 15.19 -17.31
N MET A 215 -2.32 15.05 -18.15
CA MET A 215 -2.17 15.10 -19.61
C MET A 215 -1.73 16.48 -20.13
N GLU A 216 -2.10 17.57 -19.45
CA GLU A 216 -1.75 18.93 -19.85
C GLU A 216 -0.37 19.38 -19.34
N ASN A 217 0.11 18.85 -18.20
CA ASN A 217 1.27 19.39 -17.49
C ASN A 217 2.48 18.43 -17.39
N LEU A 218 2.31 17.13 -17.67
CA LEU A 218 3.41 16.18 -17.62
C LEU A 218 3.93 15.90 -19.04
N VAL A 219 5.25 16.02 -19.21
CA VAL A 219 5.90 15.85 -20.51
C VAL A 219 5.88 14.38 -20.92
N ASN A 220 5.49 14.10 -22.18
CA ASN A 220 5.48 12.76 -22.76
C ASN A 220 4.63 11.74 -21.95
N VAL A 221 3.57 12.22 -21.32
CA VAL A 221 2.66 11.38 -20.57
C VAL A 221 1.71 10.60 -21.48
N PHE A 222 1.44 9.36 -21.11
CA PHE A 222 0.39 8.51 -21.70
C PHE A 222 -0.44 7.89 -20.59
N ARG A 223 -1.77 7.93 -20.73
CA ARG A 223 -2.70 7.30 -19.79
C ARG A 223 -2.79 5.80 -20.07
N ILE A 224 -2.38 4.98 -19.11
CA ILE A 224 -2.56 3.52 -19.17
C ILE A 224 -4.02 3.16 -18.90
N GLY A 225 -4.56 3.64 -17.79
CA GLY A 225 -5.93 3.38 -17.39
C GLY A 225 -6.21 3.76 -15.94
N CYS A 226 -7.39 3.41 -15.49
CA CYS A 226 -7.83 3.68 -14.12
C CYS A 226 -8.76 2.57 -13.65
N ILE A 227 -8.65 2.18 -12.37
CA ILE A 227 -9.61 1.30 -11.70
C ILE A 227 -10.06 1.93 -10.38
N PRO A 228 -11.27 1.63 -9.90
CA PRO A 228 -11.61 1.84 -8.50
C PRO A 228 -10.68 1.01 -7.61
N SER A 229 -10.25 1.57 -6.49
CA SER A 229 -9.49 0.82 -5.50
C SER A 229 -10.30 -0.40 -5.01
N PRO A 230 -9.70 -1.59 -4.91
CA PRO A 230 -10.39 -2.81 -4.45
C PRO A 230 -10.88 -2.68 -3.01
N ILE A 231 -10.29 -1.79 -2.24
CA ILE A 231 -10.70 -1.48 -0.88
C ILE A 231 -10.98 0.00 -0.70
N LYS A 232 -11.94 0.32 0.14
CA LYS A 232 -12.25 1.71 0.51
C LYS A 232 -11.14 2.32 1.35
N GLY A 233 -10.93 3.62 1.17
CA GLY A 233 -10.06 4.43 2.01
C GLY A 233 -10.53 4.51 3.47
N ALA A 234 -9.82 5.30 4.28
CA ALA A 234 -10.30 5.70 5.60
C ALA A 234 -11.70 6.34 5.44
N ASP A 235 -12.51 6.24 6.48
CA ASP A 235 -13.86 6.81 6.53
C ASP A 235 -14.83 6.31 5.43
N GLY A 236 -14.41 5.30 4.64
CA GLY A 236 -15.24 4.67 3.61
C GLY A 236 -15.25 5.37 2.25
N ASN A 237 -14.35 6.31 2.00
CA ASN A 237 -14.18 6.94 0.69
C ASN A 237 -13.86 5.93 -0.41
N VAL A 238 -14.47 6.12 -1.57
CA VAL A 238 -14.06 5.44 -2.81
C VAL A 238 -12.86 6.18 -3.37
N GLU A 239 -11.81 5.45 -3.67
CA GLU A 239 -10.54 5.93 -4.22
C GLU A 239 -10.30 5.28 -5.57
N PHE A 240 -9.41 5.83 -6.39
CA PHE A 240 -9.10 5.29 -7.72
C PHE A 240 -7.58 5.15 -7.88
N LEU A 241 -7.16 4.15 -8.61
CA LEU A 241 -5.77 3.97 -9.00
C LEU A 241 -5.63 4.37 -10.46
N LEU A 242 -4.88 5.45 -10.71
CA LEU A 242 -4.60 6.00 -12.02
C LEU A 242 -3.20 5.62 -12.46
N GLY A 243 -3.08 4.95 -13.61
CA GLY A 243 -1.82 4.59 -14.22
C GLY A 243 -1.43 5.51 -15.36
N LEU A 244 -0.20 6.01 -15.31
CA LEU A 244 0.42 6.88 -16.30
C LEU A 244 1.76 6.28 -16.73
N SER A 245 2.14 6.38 -18.00
CA SER A 245 3.47 6.02 -18.48
C SER A 245 4.17 7.22 -19.12
N LYS A 246 5.50 7.20 -19.08
CA LYS A 246 6.34 8.21 -19.72
C LYS A 246 6.88 7.67 -21.04
N LEU A 247 6.40 8.25 -22.14
CA LEU A 247 6.85 7.90 -23.48
C LEU A 247 8.26 8.48 -23.79
N LYS A 248 8.84 8.06 -24.90
CA LYS A 248 10.09 8.62 -25.41
C LYS A 248 9.94 10.05 -25.89
#